data_c24f3f37ec446fbb00c2cae252139b03
#
_entry.id   c24f3f37ec446fbb00c2cae252139b03
#
_cell.length_a   1.000
_cell.length_b   1.000
_cell.length_c   1.000
_cell.angle_alpha   90.00
_cell.angle_beta   90.00
_cell.angle_gamma   90.00
#
_symmetry.space_group_name_H-M   'P 1'
#
loop_
_entity.id
_entity.type
_entity.pdbx_description
1 polymer ?
#
loop_
_entity_poly.entity_id
_entity_poly.type
_entity_poly.pdbx_seq_one_letter_code
_entity_poly.pdbx_strand_id
1 'polypeptide(L)' 'MRIGILGGTGPAGSGLAARLASIGYPTVIGSRSKYRAMETRDELIGKWPQLADLLEAG' A
#
# COMPACT_ATOMS: atom_id res chain seq x y z
N MET A 1 -15.02 0.46 2.62
CA MET A 1 -14.58 1.23 1.45
C MET A 1 -13.12 0.91 1.15
N ARG A 2 -12.83 0.59 -0.09
CA ARG A 2 -11.46 0.27 -0.53
C ARG A 2 -10.90 1.46 -1.29
N ILE A 3 -9.71 1.92 -0.92
CA ILE A 3 -9.09 3.09 -1.54
C ILE A 3 -7.96 2.64 -2.44
N GLY A 4 -8.00 3.03 -3.72
CA GLY A 4 -6.94 2.75 -4.67
C GLY A 4 -6.00 3.94 -4.79
N ILE A 5 -4.69 3.69 -4.74
CA ILE A 5 -3.67 4.72 -4.90
C ILE A 5 -2.85 4.40 -6.14
N LEU A 6 -3.01 5.20 -7.19
CA LEU A 6 -2.20 5.07 -8.39
C LEU A 6 -0.85 5.71 -8.15
N GLY A 7 0.21 5.03 -8.62
CA GLY A 7 1.55 5.53 -8.41
C GLY A 7 2.02 5.38 -6.97
N GLY A 8 1.39 4.49 -6.20
CA GLY A 8 1.70 4.30 -4.78
C GLY A 8 3.06 3.71 -4.48
N THR A 9 3.90 3.49 -5.50
CA THR A 9 5.25 2.95 -5.30
C THR A 9 6.29 4.04 -5.02
N GLY A 10 5.94 5.32 -5.22
CA GLY A 10 6.82 6.42 -4.86
C GLY A 10 6.76 6.72 -3.37
N PRO A 11 7.71 7.55 -2.85
CA PRO A 11 7.75 7.89 -1.42
C PRO A 11 6.45 8.51 -0.89
N ALA A 12 5.87 9.43 -1.67
CA ALA A 12 4.63 10.09 -1.25
C ALA A 12 3.45 9.12 -1.27
N GLY A 13 3.33 8.31 -2.34
CA GLY A 13 2.22 7.38 -2.47
C GLY A 13 2.28 6.25 -1.46
N SER A 14 3.47 5.70 -1.20
CA SER A 14 3.61 4.63 -0.23
C SER A 14 3.35 5.14 1.19
N GLY A 15 3.77 6.36 1.51
CA GLY A 15 3.48 6.98 2.79
C GLY A 15 1.98 7.17 3.00
N LEU A 16 1.28 7.62 1.96
CA LEU A 16 -0.18 7.79 2.02
C LEU A 16 -0.88 6.45 2.20
N ALA A 17 -0.43 5.41 1.48
CA ALA A 17 -1.01 4.08 1.60
C ALA A 17 -0.88 3.54 3.02
N ALA A 18 0.31 3.66 3.61
CA ALA A 18 0.54 3.22 4.98
C ALA A 18 -0.34 3.99 5.96
N ARG A 19 -0.47 5.28 5.76
CA ARG A 19 -1.29 6.13 6.63
C ARG A 19 -2.77 5.75 6.57
N LEU A 20 -3.30 5.57 5.36
CA LEU A 20 -4.69 5.16 5.20
C LEU A 20 -4.95 3.79 5.81
N ALA A 21 -4.06 2.85 5.60
CA ALA A 21 -4.19 1.54 6.21
C ALA A 21 -4.12 1.62 7.74
N SER A 22 -3.25 2.47 8.27
CA SER A 22 -3.09 2.60 9.73
C SER A 22 -4.35 3.13 10.43
N ILE A 23 -5.19 3.87 9.72
CA ILE A 23 -6.45 4.36 10.27
C ILE A 23 -7.63 3.45 9.92
N GLY A 24 -7.36 2.28 9.35
CA GLY A 24 -8.36 1.25 9.14
C GLY A 24 -9.00 1.19 7.76
N TYR A 25 -8.48 1.91 6.77
CA TYR A 25 -9.03 1.86 5.41
C TYR A 25 -8.31 0.81 4.57
N PRO A 26 -9.03 -0.17 4.00
CA PRO A 26 -8.43 -1.09 3.04
C PRO A 26 -7.89 -0.30 1.84
N THR A 27 -6.61 -0.51 1.53
CA THR A 27 -5.91 0.30 0.53
C THR A 27 -5.25 -0.60 -0.50
N VAL A 28 -5.40 -0.27 -1.78
CA VAL A 28 -4.80 -0.97 -2.89
C VAL A 28 -3.72 -0.10 -3.50
N ILE A 29 -2.50 -0.62 -3.55
CA ILE A 29 -1.38 0.08 -4.17
C ILE A 29 -1.33 -0.32 -5.65
N GLY A 30 -1.54 0.66 -6.54
CA GLY A 30 -1.49 0.46 -7.97
C GLY A 30 -0.23 1.01 -8.58
N SER A 31 0.31 0.32 -9.58
CA SER A 31 1.50 0.73 -10.30
C SER A 31 1.46 0.15 -11.71
N ARG A 32 2.26 0.70 -12.63
CA ARG A 32 2.44 0.14 -13.96
C ARG A 32 3.06 -1.24 -13.90
N SER A 33 3.83 -1.51 -12.85
CA SER A 33 4.47 -2.80 -12.61
C SER A 33 3.86 -3.47 -11.40
N LYS A 34 3.34 -4.67 -11.59
CA LYS A 34 2.84 -5.47 -10.47
C LYS A 34 3.94 -5.76 -9.46
N TYR A 35 5.16 -5.97 -9.95
CA TYR A 35 6.29 -6.24 -9.06
C TYR A 35 6.56 -5.08 -8.13
N ARG A 36 6.52 -3.85 -8.64
CA ARG A 36 6.74 -2.68 -7.81
C ARG A 36 5.63 -2.50 -6.78
N ALA A 37 4.40 -2.74 -7.18
CA ALA A 37 3.28 -2.66 -6.25
C ALA A 37 3.43 -3.69 -5.14
N MET A 38 3.78 -4.92 -5.48
CA MET A 38 4.00 -5.98 -4.51
C MET A 38 5.20 -5.68 -3.60
N GLU A 39 6.30 -5.20 -4.16
CA GLU A 39 7.47 -4.82 -3.37
C GLU A 39 7.14 -3.74 -2.36
N THR A 40 6.42 -2.71 -2.80
CA THR A 40 6.03 -1.61 -1.91
C THR A 40 5.13 -2.11 -0.79
N ARG A 41 4.16 -2.96 -1.13
CA ARG A 41 3.29 -3.57 -0.13
C ARG A 41 4.11 -4.37 0.87
N ASP A 42 5.02 -5.20 0.39
CA ASP A 42 5.84 -6.04 1.26
C ASP A 42 6.75 -5.21 2.16
N GLU A 43 7.31 -4.12 1.66
CA GLU A 43 8.10 -3.21 2.47
C GLU A 43 7.27 -2.58 3.59
N LEU A 44 6.08 -2.13 3.28
CA LEU A 44 5.21 -1.50 4.27
C LEU A 44 4.78 -2.51 5.33
N ILE A 45 4.47 -3.74 4.92
CA ILE A 45 4.09 -4.80 5.87
C ILE A 45 5.30 -5.20 6.71
N GLY A 46 6.49 -5.18 6.13
CA GLY A 46 7.72 -5.44 6.88
C GLY A 46 7.96 -4.45 8.00
N LYS A 47 7.61 -3.18 7.77
CA LYS A 47 7.74 -2.13 8.79
C LYS A 47 6.56 -2.14 9.76
N TRP A 48 5.37 -2.43 9.25
CA TRP A 48 4.14 -2.40 10.04
C TRP A 48 3.32 -3.66 9.75
N PRO A 49 3.65 -4.81 10.36
CA PRO A 49 2.96 -6.07 10.08
C PRO A 49 1.45 -6.03 10.32
N GLN A 50 0.99 -5.14 11.19
CA GLN A 50 -0.43 -4.98 11.47
C GLN A 50 -1.23 -4.49 10.26
N LEU A 51 -0.56 -3.97 9.24
CA LEU A 51 -1.23 -3.46 8.04
C LEU A 51 -1.47 -4.53 6.98
N ALA A 52 -1.01 -5.77 7.22
CA ALA A 52 -1.09 -6.84 6.22
C ALA A 52 -2.51 -7.08 5.71
N ASP A 53 -3.51 -6.98 6.57
CA ASP A 53 -4.90 -7.20 6.19
C ASP A 53 -5.54 -6.02 5.44
N LEU A 54 -4.88 -4.86 5.45
CA LEU A 54 -5.43 -3.64 4.89
C LEU A 54 -4.68 -3.15 3.65
N LEU A 55 -3.55 -3.74 3.32
CA LEU A 55 -2.76 -3.36 2.15
C LEU A 55 -2.80 -4.45 1.09
N GLU A 56 -3.14 -4.05 -0.13
CA GLU A 56 -3.14 -4.94 -1.29
C GLU A 56 -2.34 -4.31 -2.42
N ALA A 57 -1.80 -5.15 -3.30
CA ALA A 57 -1.16 -4.73 -4.53
C ALA A 57 -2.06 -5.11 -5.70
N GLY A 58 -2.40 -4.13 -6.51
CA GLY A 58 -3.31 -4.37 -7.62
C GLY A 58 -2.79 -3.97 -8.98
#